data_dde5f0092864535142aa8b32ad0cb838
#
_entry.id   dde5f0092864535142aa8b32ad0cb838
#
_cell.length_a   1.000
_cell.length_b   1.000
_cell.length_c   1.000
_cell.angle_alpha   90.00
_cell.angle_beta   90.00
_cell.angle_gamma   90.00
#
_symmetry.space_group_name_H-M   'P 1'
#
loop_
_entity.id
_entity.type
_entity.pdbx_description
1 polymer ?
#
loop_
_entity_poly.entity_id
_entity_poly.type
_entity_poly.pdbx_seq_one_letter_code
_entity_poly.pdbx_strand_id
1 'polypeptide(L)'
;MKPTGLTARQVMDLLWHYYAPYTWKPRYDAITELIFTILSQHTSDYNSERAFKSLMDTFGSLEEVANADIEAIQKAINTGGLAKTKAPRIKYALHMVMTLCGSLDLSFLKQLPLAEAKAWLRQIPGIGPKSAAIVLCFSLGMPAIAVDTHV
;
A
#
# COMPACT_ATOMS: atom_id res chain seq x y z
N MET A 1 -13.12 -7.23 36.33
CA MET A 1 -12.89 -5.76 36.33
C MET A 1 -13.63 -5.16 35.17
N LYS A 2 -14.51 -4.20 35.39
CA LYS A 2 -15.11 -3.46 34.27
C LYS A 2 -14.02 -2.60 33.63
N PRO A 3 -13.90 -2.56 32.27
CA PRO A 3 -12.96 -1.66 31.63
C PRO A 3 -13.36 -0.22 31.99
N THR A 4 -12.47 0.49 32.67
CA THR A 4 -12.62 1.90 33.04
C THR A 4 -12.30 2.88 31.90
N GLY A 5 -12.20 2.36 30.67
CA GLY A 5 -11.83 3.14 29.50
C GLY A 5 -13.02 3.52 28.62
N LEU A 6 -12.78 4.50 27.74
CA LEU A 6 -13.74 4.91 26.72
C LEU A 6 -14.00 3.75 25.74
N THR A 7 -15.25 3.61 25.29
CA THR A 7 -15.58 2.71 24.19
C THR A 7 -15.02 3.26 22.87
N ALA A 8 -14.83 2.40 21.88
CA ALA A 8 -14.37 2.82 20.55
C ALA A 8 -15.26 3.93 19.96
N ARG A 9 -16.58 3.85 20.16
CA ARG A 9 -17.52 4.88 19.71
C ARG A 9 -17.27 6.22 20.39
N GLN A 10 -17.09 6.23 21.70
CA GLN A 10 -16.78 7.46 22.43
C GLN A 10 -15.46 8.09 22.00
N VAL A 11 -14.45 7.27 21.70
CA VAL A 11 -13.17 7.75 21.13
C VAL A 11 -13.41 8.37 19.75
N MET A 12 -14.19 7.72 18.89
CA MET A 12 -14.51 8.26 17.56
C MET A 12 -15.30 9.57 17.66
N ASP A 13 -16.27 9.67 18.56
CA ASP A 13 -17.05 10.89 18.76
C ASP A 13 -16.15 12.05 19.21
N LEU A 14 -15.19 11.79 20.12
CA LEU A 14 -14.20 12.78 20.53
C LEU A 14 -13.28 13.22 19.38
N LEU A 15 -12.74 12.27 18.62
CA LEU A 15 -11.90 12.56 17.47
C LEU A 15 -12.68 13.37 16.42
N TRP A 16 -13.95 13.02 16.18
CA TRP A 16 -14.81 13.79 15.28
C TRP A 16 -15.00 15.22 15.77
N HIS A 17 -15.23 15.40 17.07
CA HIS A 17 -15.38 16.73 17.67
C HIS A 17 -14.15 17.63 17.43
N TYR A 18 -12.95 17.07 17.54
CA TYR A 18 -11.70 17.84 17.40
C TYR A 18 -11.19 18.02 15.97
N TYR A 19 -11.49 17.07 15.07
CA TYR A 19 -10.89 17.02 13.75
C TYR A 19 -11.88 17.14 12.58
N ALA A 20 -13.19 17.12 12.85
CA ALA A 20 -14.20 17.28 11.81
C ALA A 20 -14.32 18.74 11.31
N PRO A 21 -14.79 18.96 10.05
CA PRO A 21 -15.15 17.91 9.10
C PRO A 21 -13.91 17.29 8.42
N TYR A 22 -13.77 15.98 8.49
CA TYR A 22 -12.75 15.25 7.77
C TYR A 22 -13.33 14.60 6.51
N THR A 23 -12.80 14.94 5.34
CA THR A 23 -13.17 14.31 4.08
C THR A 23 -12.06 13.36 3.65
N TRP A 24 -12.37 12.08 3.57
CA TRP A 24 -11.44 11.11 3.06
C TRP A 24 -11.11 11.37 1.59
N LYS A 25 -9.83 11.31 1.25
CA LYS A 25 -9.34 11.35 -0.12
C LYS A 25 -8.29 10.25 -0.30
N PRO A 26 -8.24 9.58 -1.46
CA PRO A 26 -7.18 8.61 -1.72
C PRO A 26 -5.81 9.32 -1.73
N ARG A 27 -4.81 8.68 -1.13
CA ARG A 27 -3.41 9.16 -1.21
C ARG A 27 -2.84 8.92 -2.60
N TYR A 28 -3.05 7.73 -3.09
CA TYR A 28 -2.66 7.26 -4.42
C TYR A 28 -3.77 6.38 -5.00
N ASP A 29 -3.70 6.08 -6.30
CA ASP A 29 -4.44 4.95 -6.86
C ASP A 29 -3.93 3.62 -6.29
N ALA A 30 -4.70 2.54 -6.47
CA ALA A 30 -4.45 1.29 -5.74
C ALA A 30 -3.15 0.59 -6.14
N ILE A 31 -2.71 0.69 -7.41
CA ILE A 31 -1.44 0.09 -7.83
C ILE A 31 -0.25 0.90 -7.30
N THR A 32 -0.33 2.20 -7.34
CA THR A 32 0.67 3.11 -6.76
C THR A 32 0.79 2.90 -5.25
N GLU A 33 -0.33 2.79 -4.54
CA GLU A 33 -0.37 2.50 -3.10
C GLU A 33 0.26 1.14 -2.78
N LEU A 34 0.02 0.13 -3.63
CA LEU A 34 0.63 -1.20 -3.49
C LEU A 34 2.17 -1.10 -3.55
N ILE A 35 2.71 -0.43 -4.56
CA ILE A 35 4.15 -0.27 -4.74
C ILE A 35 4.75 0.56 -3.61
N PHE A 36 4.09 1.66 -3.23
CA PHE A 36 4.52 2.48 -2.10
C PHE A 36 4.53 1.67 -0.79
N THR A 37 3.53 0.80 -0.57
CA THR A 37 3.47 -0.07 0.60
C THR A 37 4.63 -1.07 0.64
N ILE A 38 5.05 -1.62 -0.51
CA ILE A 38 6.25 -2.47 -0.58
C ILE A 38 7.50 -1.66 -0.21
N LEU A 39 7.62 -0.44 -0.72
CA LEU A 39 8.76 0.44 -0.40
C LEU A 39 8.80 0.83 1.07
N SER A 40 7.67 1.00 1.72
CA SER A 40 7.58 1.41 3.13
C SER A 40 7.89 0.30 4.13
N GLN A 41 7.97 -0.96 3.69
CA GLN A 41 8.32 -2.06 4.59
C GLN A 41 9.72 -1.89 5.18
N HIS A 42 9.82 -1.96 6.52
CA HIS A 42 11.08 -1.85 7.27
C HIS A 42 11.92 -0.60 6.96
N THR A 43 11.26 0.54 6.76
CA THR A 43 11.93 1.83 6.58
C THR A 43 11.03 2.97 7.07
N SER A 44 11.59 4.19 7.19
CA SER A 44 10.82 5.38 7.57
C SER A 44 10.01 5.92 6.38
N ASP A 45 8.93 6.65 6.68
CA ASP A 45 8.10 7.30 5.66
C ASP A 45 8.94 8.24 4.78
N TYR A 46 9.84 9.01 5.37
CA TYR A 46 10.75 9.89 4.63
C TYR A 46 11.60 9.15 3.59
N ASN A 47 12.17 8.00 3.96
CA ASN A 47 12.97 7.21 3.03
C ASN A 47 12.11 6.51 1.97
N SER A 48 10.88 6.12 2.34
CA SER A 48 9.92 5.53 1.39
C SER A 48 9.51 6.53 0.32
N GLU A 49 9.20 7.76 0.71
CA GLU A 49 8.83 8.84 -0.21
C GLU A 49 10.00 9.19 -1.15
N ARG A 50 11.21 9.28 -0.64
CA ARG A 50 12.41 9.51 -1.46
C ARG A 50 12.64 8.39 -2.46
N ALA A 51 12.52 7.13 -2.03
CA ALA A 51 12.69 5.98 -2.89
C ALA A 51 11.61 5.93 -3.97
N PHE A 52 10.35 6.21 -3.62
CA PHE A 52 9.25 6.26 -4.57
C PHE A 52 9.44 7.40 -5.58
N LYS A 53 9.78 8.61 -5.10
CA LYS A 53 10.09 9.72 -6.00
C LYS A 53 11.22 9.39 -6.97
N SER A 54 12.32 8.83 -6.47
CA SER A 54 13.46 8.41 -7.30
C SER A 54 13.07 7.35 -8.33
N LEU A 55 12.22 6.39 -7.95
CA LEU A 55 11.68 5.39 -8.86
C LEU A 55 10.90 6.03 -10.01
N MET A 56 9.97 6.93 -9.69
CA MET A 56 9.15 7.61 -10.69
C MET A 56 9.94 8.62 -11.54
N ASP A 57 10.89 9.33 -10.96
CA ASP A 57 11.78 10.24 -11.70
C ASP A 57 12.67 9.45 -12.70
N THR A 58 13.05 8.21 -12.36
CA THR A 58 13.91 7.36 -13.20
C THR A 58 13.14 6.73 -14.37
N PHE A 59 11.93 6.24 -14.12
CA PHE A 59 11.21 5.41 -15.10
C PHE A 59 9.99 6.11 -15.70
N GLY A 60 9.45 7.14 -15.07
CA GLY A 60 8.29 7.91 -15.54
C GLY A 60 6.94 7.25 -15.28
N SER A 61 6.83 5.92 -15.34
CA SER A 61 5.59 5.19 -15.08
C SER A 61 5.84 3.83 -14.44
N LEU A 62 4.80 3.22 -13.85
CA LEU A 62 4.89 1.87 -13.28
C LEU A 62 4.97 0.79 -14.36
N GLU A 63 4.45 1.06 -15.55
CA GLU A 63 4.62 0.19 -16.73
C GLU A 63 6.09 0.09 -17.12
N GLU A 64 6.81 1.21 -17.14
CA GLU A 64 8.26 1.22 -17.41
C GLU A 64 9.04 0.52 -16.29
N VAL A 65 8.62 0.67 -15.02
CA VAL A 65 9.19 -0.08 -13.91
C VAL A 65 8.99 -1.59 -14.10
N ALA A 66 7.81 -2.03 -14.54
CA ALA A 66 7.54 -3.44 -14.81
C ALA A 66 8.48 -4.02 -15.88
N ASN A 67 8.81 -3.23 -16.89
CA ASN A 67 9.69 -3.63 -18.01
C ASN A 67 11.19 -3.49 -17.68
N ALA A 68 11.55 -2.73 -16.65
CA ALA A 68 12.94 -2.47 -16.30
C ALA A 68 13.66 -3.69 -15.71
N ASP A 69 15.00 -3.70 -15.80
CA ASP A 69 15.81 -4.70 -15.13
C ASP A 69 15.79 -4.50 -13.60
N ILE A 70 15.87 -5.62 -12.86
CA ILE A 70 15.84 -5.61 -11.40
C ILE A 70 16.95 -4.72 -10.82
N GLU A 71 18.14 -4.76 -11.42
CA GLU A 71 19.29 -3.94 -11.00
C GLU A 71 19.03 -2.45 -11.17
N ALA A 72 18.34 -2.05 -12.24
CA ALA A 72 17.95 -0.66 -12.47
C ALA A 72 16.91 -0.20 -11.43
N ILE A 73 15.91 -1.02 -11.13
CA ILE A 73 14.93 -0.76 -10.08
C ILE A 73 15.64 -0.65 -8.73
N GLN A 74 16.51 -1.62 -8.40
CA GLN A 74 17.28 -1.64 -7.17
C GLN A 74 18.09 -0.35 -6.97
N LYS A 75 18.76 0.12 -8.02
CA LYS A 75 19.52 1.38 -7.99
C LYS A 75 18.61 2.58 -7.72
N ALA A 76 17.46 2.64 -8.37
CA ALA A 76 16.49 3.73 -8.22
C ALA A 76 15.93 3.82 -6.79
N ILE A 77 15.68 2.68 -6.12
CA ILE A 77 15.08 2.64 -4.77
C ILE A 77 16.10 2.51 -3.63
N ASN A 78 17.38 2.67 -3.89
CA ASN A 78 18.46 2.40 -2.93
C ASN A 78 18.32 3.19 -1.61
N THR A 79 17.74 4.39 -1.65
CA THR A 79 17.50 5.23 -0.48
C THR A 79 16.41 4.68 0.46
N GLY A 80 15.57 3.75 -0.01
CA GLY A 80 14.46 3.18 0.75
C GLY A 80 14.83 2.00 1.65
N GLY A 81 16.10 1.59 1.68
CA GLY A 81 16.56 0.41 2.40
C GLY A 81 16.04 -0.92 1.79
N LEU A 82 16.76 -2.00 2.03
CA LEU A 82 16.42 -3.34 1.54
C LEU A 82 16.15 -3.40 0.02
N ALA A 83 16.81 -2.56 -0.78
CA ALA A 83 16.58 -2.45 -2.22
C ALA A 83 16.73 -3.78 -2.96
N LYS A 84 17.70 -4.63 -2.56
CA LYS A 84 17.89 -5.98 -3.13
C LYS A 84 16.68 -6.89 -2.95
N THR A 85 15.94 -6.74 -1.87
CA THR A 85 14.74 -7.54 -1.58
C THR A 85 13.49 -6.90 -2.20
N LYS A 86 13.40 -5.55 -2.16
CA LYS A 86 12.22 -4.82 -2.61
C LYS A 86 12.11 -4.76 -4.14
N ALA A 87 13.22 -4.59 -4.87
CA ALA A 87 13.20 -4.47 -6.32
C ALA A 87 12.57 -5.70 -7.02
N PRO A 88 12.96 -6.95 -6.70
CA PRO A 88 12.30 -8.13 -7.26
C PRO A 88 10.81 -8.20 -6.90
N ARG A 89 10.45 -7.82 -5.67
CA ARG A 89 9.04 -7.83 -5.21
C ARG A 89 8.18 -6.83 -5.98
N ILE A 90 8.71 -5.63 -6.21
CA ILE A 90 8.03 -4.58 -7.00
C ILE A 90 7.80 -5.10 -8.42
N LYS A 91 8.85 -5.57 -9.09
CA LYS A 91 8.75 -6.11 -10.44
C LYS A 91 7.74 -7.26 -10.53
N TYR A 92 7.83 -8.22 -9.60
CA TYR A 92 6.92 -9.35 -9.56
C TYR A 92 5.47 -8.91 -9.33
N ALA A 93 5.22 -7.98 -8.40
CA ALA A 93 3.88 -7.47 -8.12
C ALA A 93 3.27 -6.83 -9.38
N LEU A 94 4.02 -5.98 -10.07
CA LEU A 94 3.56 -5.33 -11.31
C LEU A 94 3.26 -6.36 -12.41
N HIS A 95 4.16 -7.33 -12.63
CA HIS A 95 3.92 -8.40 -13.59
C HIS A 95 2.71 -9.26 -13.27
N MET A 96 2.52 -9.60 -12.00
CA MET A 96 1.38 -10.39 -11.56
C MET A 96 0.05 -9.64 -11.81
N VAL A 97 -0.01 -8.36 -11.43
CA VAL A 97 -1.19 -7.53 -11.70
C VAL A 97 -1.45 -7.42 -13.19
N MET A 98 -0.43 -7.14 -14.00
CA MET A 98 -0.57 -7.06 -15.46
C MET A 98 -1.07 -8.38 -16.06
N THR A 99 -0.56 -9.52 -15.60
CA THR A 99 -0.98 -10.84 -16.08
C THR A 99 -2.41 -11.18 -15.71
N LEU A 100 -2.82 -10.87 -14.47
CA LEU A 100 -4.15 -11.22 -13.96
C LEU A 100 -5.25 -10.25 -14.43
N CYS A 101 -4.92 -8.97 -14.57
CA CYS A 101 -5.88 -7.90 -14.85
C CYS A 101 -5.79 -7.36 -16.28
N GLY A 102 -4.71 -7.64 -17.01
CA GLY A 102 -4.45 -7.07 -18.34
C GLY A 102 -4.00 -5.61 -18.33
N SER A 103 -3.96 -4.98 -17.16
CA SER A 103 -3.55 -3.58 -16.95
C SER A 103 -3.06 -3.39 -15.51
N LEU A 104 -2.37 -2.28 -15.24
CA LEU A 104 -1.97 -1.90 -13.88
C LEU A 104 -3.11 -1.14 -13.17
N ASP A 105 -4.32 -1.68 -13.20
CA ASP A 105 -5.49 -1.12 -12.53
C ASP A 105 -6.08 -2.12 -11.53
N LEU A 106 -6.16 -1.71 -10.27
CA LEU A 106 -6.74 -2.49 -9.18
C LEU A 106 -8.09 -1.92 -8.69
N SER A 107 -8.70 -1.01 -9.43
CA SER A 107 -9.96 -0.36 -9.03
C SER A 107 -11.12 -1.36 -8.89
N PHE A 108 -11.08 -2.49 -9.62
CA PHE A 108 -12.06 -3.56 -9.54
C PHE A 108 -12.20 -4.16 -8.14
N LEU A 109 -11.13 -4.08 -7.31
CA LEU A 109 -11.17 -4.59 -5.93
C LEU A 109 -12.27 -3.92 -5.09
N LYS A 110 -12.64 -2.69 -5.43
CA LYS A 110 -13.74 -1.98 -4.76
C LYS A 110 -15.11 -2.63 -4.98
N GLN A 111 -15.25 -3.44 -6.03
CA GLN A 111 -16.47 -4.16 -6.35
C GLN A 111 -16.60 -5.49 -5.60
N LEU A 112 -15.51 -5.96 -5.01
CA LEU A 112 -15.47 -7.22 -4.28
C LEU A 112 -15.86 -7.03 -2.80
N PRO A 113 -16.42 -8.08 -2.16
CA PRO A 113 -16.49 -8.14 -0.71
C PRO A 113 -15.09 -7.95 -0.09
N LEU A 114 -15.03 -7.27 1.04
CA LEU A 114 -13.75 -6.92 1.68
C LEU A 114 -12.82 -8.13 1.91
N ALA A 115 -13.40 -9.27 2.29
CA ALA A 115 -12.61 -10.50 2.51
C ALA A 115 -11.98 -11.02 1.22
N GLU A 116 -12.71 -10.95 0.10
CA GLU A 116 -12.22 -11.37 -1.22
C GLU A 116 -11.15 -10.40 -1.75
N ALA A 117 -11.37 -9.10 -1.61
CA ALA A 117 -10.38 -8.10 -1.99
C ALA A 117 -9.06 -8.27 -1.21
N LYS A 118 -9.14 -8.53 0.10
CA LYS A 118 -7.96 -8.86 0.93
C LYS A 118 -7.28 -10.16 0.47
N ALA A 119 -8.05 -11.20 0.18
CA ALA A 119 -7.53 -12.47 -0.29
C ALA A 119 -6.83 -12.32 -1.64
N TRP A 120 -7.39 -11.52 -2.54
CA TRP A 120 -6.79 -11.24 -3.84
C TRP A 120 -5.41 -10.57 -3.71
N LEU A 121 -5.30 -9.50 -2.93
CA LEU A 121 -4.03 -8.79 -2.72
C LEU A 121 -2.97 -9.67 -2.05
N ARG A 122 -3.38 -10.57 -1.16
CA ARG A 122 -2.47 -11.47 -0.44
C ARG A 122 -1.89 -12.59 -1.31
N GLN A 123 -2.35 -12.77 -2.53
CA GLN A 123 -1.70 -13.64 -3.52
C GLN A 123 -0.35 -13.07 -3.97
N ILE A 124 -0.17 -11.75 -3.85
CA ILE A 124 1.07 -11.08 -4.23
C ILE A 124 2.12 -11.34 -3.15
N PRO A 125 3.27 -11.95 -3.47
CA PRO A 125 4.33 -12.24 -2.51
C PRO A 125 4.82 -10.99 -1.78
N GLY A 126 4.90 -11.07 -0.45
CA GLY A 126 5.28 -9.95 0.40
C GLY A 126 4.14 -9.03 0.80
N ILE A 127 2.91 -9.29 0.35
CA ILE A 127 1.71 -8.57 0.77
C ILE A 127 0.97 -9.39 1.82
N GLY A 128 1.13 -8.97 3.08
CA GLY A 128 0.44 -9.56 4.23
C GLY A 128 -0.90 -8.87 4.53
N PRO A 129 -1.58 -9.28 5.62
CA PRO A 129 -2.87 -8.73 6.03
C PRO A 129 -2.85 -7.22 6.22
N LYS A 130 -1.80 -6.67 6.86
CA LYS A 130 -1.62 -5.22 7.07
C LYS A 130 -1.48 -4.48 5.75
N SER A 131 -0.58 -4.93 4.87
CA SER A 131 -0.32 -4.29 3.58
C SER A 131 -1.57 -4.31 2.68
N ALA A 132 -2.29 -5.43 2.62
CA ALA A 132 -3.54 -5.51 1.89
C ALA A 132 -4.59 -4.51 2.44
N ALA A 133 -4.72 -4.41 3.77
CA ALA A 133 -5.63 -3.47 4.39
C ALA A 133 -5.26 -2.00 4.11
N ILE A 134 -3.96 -1.67 4.07
CA ILE A 134 -3.48 -0.33 3.71
C ILE A 134 -3.93 0.03 2.29
N VAL A 135 -3.65 -0.83 1.31
CA VAL A 135 -4.06 -0.57 -0.08
C VAL A 135 -5.56 -0.34 -0.18
N LEU A 136 -6.39 -1.22 0.41
CA LEU A 136 -7.85 -1.13 0.33
C LEU A 136 -8.40 0.10 1.04
N CYS A 137 -7.88 0.45 2.21
CA CYS A 137 -8.35 1.60 2.98
C CYS A 137 -7.89 2.92 2.37
N PHE A 138 -6.58 3.09 2.10
CA PHE A 138 -6.01 4.37 1.71
C PHE A 138 -6.19 4.72 0.24
N SER A 139 -6.39 3.75 -0.64
CA SER A 139 -6.60 4.03 -2.06
C SER A 139 -8.05 3.83 -2.53
N LEU A 140 -8.78 2.89 -1.95
CA LEU A 140 -10.13 2.54 -2.40
C LEU A 140 -11.24 2.93 -1.41
N GLY A 141 -10.89 3.42 -0.23
CA GLY A 141 -11.86 3.83 0.81
C GLY A 141 -12.68 2.67 1.36
N MET A 142 -12.17 1.43 1.26
CA MET A 142 -12.84 0.27 1.80
C MET A 142 -12.67 0.22 3.33
N PRO A 143 -13.64 -0.33 4.10
CA PRO A 143 -13.60 -0.35 5.55
C PRO A 143 -12.62 -1.42 6.08
N ALA A 144 -11.34 -1.31 5.69
CA ALA A 144 -10.26 -2.18 6.11
C ALA A 144 -9.43 -1.52 7.20
N ILE A 145 -9.13 -2.27 8.26
CA ILE A 145 -8.27 -1.81 9.35
C ILE A 145 -6.89 -2.45 9.17
N ALA A 146 -5.86 -1.63 9.08
CA ALA A 146 -4.47 -2.06 9.03
C ALA A 146 -3.95 -2.23 10.46
N VAL A 147 -3.81 -3.47 10.91
CA VAL A 147 -3.30 -3.81 12.24
C VAL A 147 -1.83 -4.16 12.13
N ASP A 148 -0.99 -3.48 12.89
CA ASP A 148 0.44 -3.78 12.95
C ASP A 148 0.71 -5.10 13.70
N THR A 149 1.80 -5.77 13.32
CA THR A 149 2.20 -7.04 13.96
C THR A 149 2.64 -6.88 15.42
N HIS A 150 2.90 -5.67 15.86
CA HIS A 150 3.30 -5.35 17.23
C HIS A 150 2.12 -4.93 18.15
N VAL A 151 0.87 -5.04 17.67
CA VAL A 151 -0.34 -4.74 18.43
C VAL A 151 -0.89 -5.99 19.10
#